data_e7e6712d58e4e85c71236d0e3d967d28
#
_entry.id   e7e6712d58e4e85c71236d0e3d967d28
#
_cell.length_a   1.000
_cell.length_b   1.000
_cell.length_c   1.000
_cell.angle_alpha   90.00
_cell.angle_beta   90.00
_cell.angle_gamma   90.00
#
_symmetry.space_group_name_H-M   'P 1'
#
loop_
_entity.id
_entity.type
_entity.pdbx_description
1 polymer ?
#
loop_
_entity_poly.entity_id
_entity_poly.type
_entity_poly.pdbx_seq_one_letter_code
_entity_poly.pdbx_strand_id
1 'polypeptide(L)'
;MTPKPEIVISVKDIVKNFGIDFFEFPITPQNKPEQEERQIQLLKEAQVELIILARYGQVLSGNFVNNFPHRIINIHHSFLPAFVGSQPYHQAFQKGVKIIGATSHYVSEELDEGPIIEQDTVRISHRDALNDLIIKGEDLERVVLSRAVRWYLERKILVYNNKTVIFD
;
A
#
# COMPACT_ATOMS: atom_id res chain seq x y z
N MET A 1 -15.30 -11.81 -35.20
CA MET A 1 -14.32 -10.89 -34.58
C MET A 1 -13.37 -11.74 -33.76
N THR A 2 -12.15 -11.92 -34.20
CA THR A 2 -11.10 -12.58 -33.43
C THR A 2 -10.75 -11.67 -32.22
N PRO A 3 -10.74 -12.19 -31.00
CA PRO A 3 -10.32 -11.37 -29.83
C PRO A 3 -8.87 -10.91 -30.06
N LYS A 4 -8.63 -9.61 -29.84
CA LYS A 4 -7.26 -9.11 -29.87
C LYS A 4 -6.48 -9.80 -28.74
N PRO A 5 -5.22 -10.22 -28.97
CA PRO A 5 -4.42 -10.81 -27.92
C PRO A 5 -4.25 -9.79 -26.78
N GLU A 6 -4.66 -10.17 -25.58
CA GLU A 6 -4.45 -9.39 -24.39
C GLU A 6 -2.96 -9.48 -24.03
N ILE A 7 -2.25 -8.36 -24.11
CA ILE A 7 -0.83 -8.31 -23.74
C ILE A 7 -0.78 -8.16 -22.22
N VAL A 8 -0.49 -9.24 -21.52
CA VAL A 8 -0.23 -9.23 -20.09
C VAL A 8 1.26 -8.91 -19.88
N ILE A 9 1.56 -7.71 -19.36
CA ILE A 9 2.90 -7.32 -18.97
C ILE A 9 3.03 -7.62 -17.48
N SER A 10 3.97 -8.49 -17.10
CA SER A 10 4.22 -8.79 -15.69
C SER A 10 4.97 -7.64 -14.99
N VAL A 11 4.80 -7.50 -13.67
CA VAL A 11 5.57 -6.53 -12.86
C VAL A 11 7.07 -6.75 -13.06
N LYS A 12 7.51 -7.99 -13.15
CA LYS A 12 8.92 -8.38 -13.44
C LYS A 12 9.45 -7.75 -14.73
N ASP A 13 8.66 -7.79 -15.81
CA ASP A 13 9.07 -7.22 -17.08
C ASP A 13 9.12 -5.70 -17.03
N ILE A 14 8.18 -5.09 -16.30
CA ILE A 14 8.15 -3.63 -16.10
C ILE A 14 9.41 -3.16 -15.36
N VAL A 15 9.69 -3.70 -14.19
CA VAL A 15 10.81 -3.24 -13.35
C VAL A 15 12.17 -3.49 -14.02
N LYS A 16 12.29 -4.58 -14.77
CA LYS A 16 13.50 -4.88 -15.55
C LYS A 16 13.80 -3.79 -16.58
N ASN A 17 12.79 -3.22 -17.22
CA ASN A 17 12.97 -2.12 -18.19
C ASN A 17 13.50 -0.84 -17.54
N PHE A 18 13.34 -0.70 -16.22
CA PHE A 18 13.89 0.43 -15.43
C PHE A 18 15.22 0.09 -14.77
N GLY A 19 15.80 -1.10 -15.02
CA GLY A 19 17.05 -1.53 -14.39
C GLY A 19 16.93 -1.78 -12.88
N ILE A 20 15.71 -2.13 -12.42
CA ILE A 20 15.43 -2.40 -11.00
C ILE A 20 15.51 -3.92 -10.78
N ASP A 21 16.19 -4.33 -9.72
CA ASP A 21 16.27 -5.73 -9.31
C ASP A 21 14.89 -6.25 -8.91
N PHE A 22 14.60 -7.47 -9.31
CA PHE A 22 13.34 -8.13 -9.02
C PHE A 22 13.58 -9.46 -8.32
N PHE A 23 13.00 -9.61 -7.13
CA PHE A 23 13.08 -10.82 -6.31
C PHE A 23 11.69 -11.40 -6.09
N GLU A 24 11.55 -12.71 -6.22
CA GLU A 24 10.31 -13.43 -5.96
C GLU A 24 10.40 -14.17 -4.63
N PHE A 25 9.43 -13.94 -3.77
CA PHE A 25 9.27 -14.65 -2.50
C PHE A 25 7.89 -15.31 -2.45
N PRO A 26 7.75 -16.53 -3.01
CA PRO A 26 6.49 -17.26 -2.94
C PRO A 26 6.17 -17.60 -1.48
N ILE A 27 5.11 -17.00 -0.94
CA ILE A 27 4.72 -17.16 0.46
C ILE A 27 3.54 -18.09 0.56
N THR A 28 3.67 -19.09 1.45
CA THR A 28 2.61 -20.00 1.90
C THR A 28 2.50 -19.91 3.42
N PRO A 29 1.39 -20.36 4.03
CA PRO A 29 1.29 -20.38 5.50
C PRO A 29 2.43 -21.15 6.19
N GLN A 30 3.00 -22.16 5.52
CA GLN A 30 4.05 -23.02 6.07
C GLN A 30 5.45 -22.38 5.99
N ASN A 31 5.74 -21.62 4.93
CA ASN A 31 7.07 -21.06 4.70
C ASN A 31 7.18 -19.57 5.02
N LYS A 32 6.09 -18.92 5.43
CA LYS A 32 6.05 -17.47 5.67
C LYS A 32 7.18 -16.98 6.60
N PRO A 33 7.44 -17.61 7.76
CA PRO A 33 8.51 -17.15 8.66
C PRO A 33 9.89 -17.17 8.00
N GLU A 34 10.19 -18.24 7.25
CA GLU A 34 11.46 -18.36 6.52
C GLU A 34 11.58 -17.33 5.40
N GLN A 35 10.51 -17.11 4.65
CA GLN A 35 10.52 -16.13 3.55
C GLN A 35 10.64 -14.70 4.08
N GLU A 36 9.98 -14.36 5.19
CA GLU A 36 10.13 -13.05 5.84
C GLU A 36 11.57 -12.84 6.34
N GLU A 37 12.21 -13.84 6.93
CA GLU A 37 13.61 -13.73 7.36
C GLU A 37 14.55 -13.48 6.18
N ARG A 38 14.37 -14.19 5.07
CA ARG A 38 15.13 -13.97 3.83
C ARG A 38 14.91 -12.56 3.27
N GLN A 39 13.68 -12.06 3.31
CA GLN A 39 13.36 -10.67 2.91
C GLN A 39 14.07 -9.67 3.83
N ILE A 40 14.02 -9.86 5.15
CA ILE A 40 14.69 -8.99 6.12
C ILE A 40 16.19 -8.95 5.84
N GLN A 41 16.81 -10.11 5.62
CA GLN A 41 18.24 -10.19 5.32
C GLN A 41 18.58 -9.43 4.02
N LEU A 42 17.85 -9.69 2.93
CA LEU A 42 18.05 -9.00 1.65
C LEU A 42 17.92 -7.48 1.80
N LEU A 43 16.87 -7.01 2.49
CA LEU A 43 16.63 -5.58 2.69
C LEU A 43 17.73 -4.90 3.52
N LYS A 44 18.28 -5.62 4.51
CA LYS A 44 19.42 -5.14 5.31
C LYS A 44 20.71 -5.08 4.51
N GLU A 45 21.01 -6.14 3.76
CA GLU A 45 22.22 -6.20 2.90
C GLU A 45 22.19 -5.11 1.82
N ALA A 46 21.01 -4.85 1.25
CA ALA A 46 20.80 -3.78 0.29
C ALA A 46 20.70 -2.38 0.92
N GLN A 47 20.81 -2.27 2.25
CA GLN A 47 20.68 -1.01 3.00
C GLN A 47 19.42 -0.21 2.65
N VAL A 48 18.29 -0.90 2.45
CA VAL A 48 17.02 -0.28 2.09
C VAL A 48 16.57 0.68 3.19
N GLU A 49 16.33 1.93 2.86
CA GLU A 49 15.87 2.96 3.81
C GLU A 49 14.36 2.98 3.97
N LEU A 50 13.60 2.68 2.92
CA LEU A 50 12.14 2.69 2.90
C LEU A 50 11.60 1.46 2.20
N ILE A 51 10.60 0.85 2.80
CA ILE A 51 9.81 -0.26 2.24
C ILE A 51 8.42 0.28 1.94
N ILE A 52 7.92 0.01 0.75
CA ILE A 52 6.57 0.40 0.32
C ILE A 52 5.76 -0.86 0.06
N LEU A 53 4.63 -0.99 0.76
CA LEU A 53 3.66 -2.04 0.51
C LEU A 53 2.56 -1.50 -0.42
N ALA A 54 2.56 -1.99 -1.64
CA ALA A 54 1.53 -1.66 -2.63
C ALA A 54 0.82 -2.95 -3.05
N ARG A 55 -0.48 -3.01 -2.86
CA ARG A 55 -1.30 -4.21 -3.12
C ARG A 55 -0.75 -5.47 -2.41
N TYR A 56 -0.19 -5.28 -1.25
CA TYR A 56 0.36 -6.34 -0.44
C TYR A 56 -0.75 -6.97 0.42
N GLY A 57 -1.24 -8.13 -0.01
CA GLY A 57 -2.40 -8.79 0.59
C GLY A 57 -2.09 -9.66 1.82
N GLN A 58 -0.94 -9.46 2.49
CA GLN A 58 -0.52 -10.25 3.64
C GLN A 58 -0.20 -9.36 4.83
N VAL A 59 -0.37 -9.89 6.03
CA VAL A 59 0.05 -9.24 7.28
C VAL A 59 1.51 -9.57 7.52
N LEU A 60 2.35 -8.56 7.71
CA LEU A 60 3.75 -8.75 8.12
C LEU A 60 3.82 -9.21 9.58
N SER A 61 4.80 -10.04 9.91
CA SER A 61 5.03 -10.43 11.30
C SER A 61 5.57 -9.28 12.14
N GLY A 62 5.35 -9.31 13.46
CA GLY A 62 5.96 -8.35 14.38
C GLY A 62 7.50 -8.33 14.26
N ASN A 63 8.13 -9.50 14.03
CA ASN A 63 9.57 -9.55 13.76
C ASN A 63 9.96 -8.72 12.54
N PHE A 64 9.21 -8.82 11.43
CA PHE A 64 9.49 -8.02 10.24
C PHE A 64 9.35 -6.53 10.51
N VAL A 65 8.24 -6.11 11.12
CA VAL A 65 7.94 -4.70 11.43
C VAL A 65 9.00 -4.11 12.37
N ASN A 66 9.39 -4.84 13.41
CA ASN A 66 10.37 -4.38 14.39
C ASN A 66 11.80 -4.24 13.85
N ASN A 67 12.12 -4.90 12.73
CA ASN A 67 13.38 -4.68 12.03
C ASN A 67 13.43 -3.36 11.24
N PHE A 68 12.27 -2.76 10.94
CA PHE A 68 12.16 -1.55 10.12
C PHE A 68 11.18 -0.53 10.73
N PRO A 69 11.39 -0.08 11.98
CA PRO A 69 10.47 0.83 12.67
C PRO A 69 10.34 2.15 11.90
N HIS A 70 9.11 2.56 11.59
CA HIS A 70 8.76 3.76 10.81
C HIS A 70 9.45 3.83 9.43
N ARG A 71 9.76 2.65 8.84
CA ARG A 71 10.39 2.54 7.53
C ARG A 71 9.55 1.71 6.55
N ILE A 72 8.35 1.32 6.95
CA ILE A 72 7.41 0.59 6.10
C ILE A 72 6.17 1.45 5.94
N ILE A 73 5.89 1.88 4.71
CA ILE A 73 4.67 2.62 4.35
C ILE A 73 3.75 1.68 3.59
N ASN A 74 2.50 1.58 4.03
CA ASN A 74 1.44 0.88 3.33
C ASN A 74 0.48 1.87 2.68
N ILE A 75 -0.02 1.57 1.50
CA ILE A 75 -1.19 2.23 0.91
C ILE A 75 -2.42 1.35 1.11
N HIS A 76 -3.37 1.84 1.87
CA HIS A 76 -4.65 1.21 2.12
C HIS A 76 -5.76 1.89 1.31
N HIS A 77 -6.53 1.08 0.60
CA HIS A 77 -7.53 1.53 -0.36
C HIS A 77 -8.88 1.89 0.29
N SER A 78 -8.84 2.50 1.47
CA SER A 78 -10.00 3.15 2.10
C SER A 78 -9.54 4.33 2.97
N PHE A 79 -10.51 5.15 3.36
CA PHE A 79 -10.29 6.21 4.34
C PHE A 79 -10.37 5.60 5.75
N LEU A 80 -9.23 5.18 6.29
CA LEU A 80 -9.17 4.56 7.62
C LEU A 80 -9.72 5.51 8.70
N PRO A 81 -10.45 4.99 9.69
CA PRO A 81 -10.69 3.57 10.00
C PRO A 81 -11.93 2.96 9.30
N ALA A 82 -12.45 3.57 8.25
CA ALA A 82 -13.61 3.05 7.52
C ALA A 82 -13.20 1.96 6.51
N PHE A 83 -14.07 0.94 6.35
CA PHE A 83 -13.89 -0.14 5.37
C PHE A 83 -12.58 -0.91 5.50
N VAL A 84 -12.28 -1.31 6.72
CA VAL A 84 -11.14 -2.21 7.01
C VAL A 84 -11.36 -3.57 6.35
N GLY A 85 -10.28 -4.21 5.89
CA GLY A 85 -10.30 -5.53 5.29
C GLY A 85 -10.35 -5.54 3.76
N SER A 86 -10.80 -6.66 3.18
CA SER A 86 -10.79 -6.88 1.74
C SER A 86 -11.94 -6.21 1.01
N GLN A 87 -11.72 -5.82 -0.26
CA GLN A 87 -12.74 -5.32 -1.19
C GLN A 87 -13.50 -4.04 -0.73
N PRO A 88 -12.82 -2.97 -0.24
CA PRO A 88 -13.50 -1.80 0.29
C PRO A 88 -14.34 -1.06 -0.77
N TYR A 89 -13.96 -1.07 -2.03
CA TYR A 89 -14.78 -0.48 -3.11
C TYR A 89 -16.11 -1.19 -3.30
N HIS A 90 -16.14 -2.53 -3.17
CA HIS A 90 -17.39 -3.27 -3.20
C HIS A 90 -18.29 -2.93 -2.01
N GLN A 91 -17.69 -2.86 -0.82
CA GLN A 91 -18.41 -2.46 0.39
C GLN A 91 -18.97 -1.03 0.27
N ALA A 92 -18.15 -0.10 -0.23
CA ALA A 92 -18.53 1.29 -0.45
C ALA A 92 -19.69 1.42 -1.47
N PHE A 93 -19.58 0.67 -2.58
CA PHE A 93 -20.65 0.64 -3.60
C PHE A 93 -21.96 0.09 -3.06
N GLN A 94 -21.93 -1.05 -2.35
CA GLN A 94 -23.12 -1.66 -1.75
C GLN A 94 -23.78 -0.75 -0.71
N LYS A 95 -22.99 -0.01 0.08
CA LYS A 95 -23.50 0.94 1.07
C LYS A 95 -24.00 2.26 0.46
N GLY A 96 -23.70 2.51 -0.82
CA GLY A 96 -24.08 3.75 -1.50
C GLY A 96 -23.48 5.00 -0.88
N VAL A 97 -22.21 4.92 -0.44
CA VAL A 97 -21.48 6.06 0.14
C VAL A 97 -21.32 7.18 -0.90
N LYS A 98 -20.96 8.37 -0.45
CA LYS A 98 -20.82 9.54 -1.33
C LYS A 98 -19.39 9.96 -1.57
N ILE A 99 -18.47 9.36 -0.82
CA ILE A 99 -17.02 9.54 -0.94
C ILE A 99 -16.34 8.20 -0.75
N ILE A 100 -15.22 8.00 -1.44
CA ILE A 100 -14.23 6.96 -1.17
C ILE A 100 -12.90 7.62 -0.86
N GLY A 101 -11.99 6.90 -0.23
CA GLY A 101 -10.71 7.46 0.18
C GLY A 101 -9.58 6.45 0.06
N ALA A 102 -8.37 6.97 0.28
CA ALA A 102 -7.15 6.20 0.43
C ALA A 102 -6.33 6.70 1.62
N THR A 103 -5.55 5.83 2.23
CA THR A 103 -4.72 6.14 3.40
C THR A 103 -3.32 5.57 3.20
N SER A 104 -2.29 6.41 3.29
CA SER A 104 -0.91 5.98 3.52
C SER A 104 -0.59 6.08 5.00
N HIS A 105 -0.07 5.00 5.57
CA HIS A 105 0.30 4.93 6.98
C HIS A 105 1.57 4.13 7.17
N TYR A 106 2.26 4.36 8.27
CA TYR A 106 3.32 3.45 8.69
C TYR A 106 2.72 2.12 9.13
N VAL A 107 3.39 1.02 8.82
CA VAL A 107 2.98 -0.30 9.27
C VAL A 107 3.38 -0.48 10.72
N SER A 108 2.43 -0.98 11.52
CA SER A 108 2.61 -1.42 12.90
C SER A 108 2.36 -2.93 13.02
N GLU A 109 2.50 -3.49 14.20
CA GLU A 109 2.17 -4.91 14.45
C GLU A 109 0.66 -5.16 14.30
N GLU A 110 -0.15 -4.17 14.62
CA GLU A 110 -1.60 -4.22 14.44
C GLU A 110 -1.97 -3.83 13.01
N LEU A 111 -2.83 -4.63 12.38
CA LEU A 111 -3.23 -4.45 10.99
C LEU A 111 -3.94 -3.11 10.78
N ASP A 112 -3.43 -2.29 9.86
CA ASP A 112 -3.98 -0.99 9.45
C ASP A 112 -4.14 0.03 10.59
N GLU A 113 -3.47 -0.15 11.73
CA GLU A 113 -3.54 0.73 12.91
C GLU A 113 -2.31 1.62 13.12
N GLY A 114 -1.34 1.56 12.23
CA GLY A 114 -0.13 2.38 12.33
C GLY A 114 -0.37 3.87 12.06
N PRO A 115 0.60 4.74 12.43
CA PRO A 115 0.49 6.19 12.27
C PRO A 115 0.16 6.61 10.84
N ILE A 116 -0.93 7.32 10.67
CA ILE A 116 -1.39 7.81 9.36
C ILE A 116 -0.47 8.94 8.90
N ILE A 117 0.00 8.87 7.65
CA ILE A 117 0.87 9.88 7.03
C ILE A 117 0.05 10.81 6.15
N GLU A 118 -0.76 10.25 5.26
CA GLU A 118 -1.57 11.01 4.31
C GLU A 118 -2.90 10.31 4.07
N GLN A 119 -3.93 11.10 3.92
CA GLN A 119 -5.26 10.63 3.52
C GLN A 119 -5.86 11.62 2.53
N ASP A 120 -6.61 11.10 1.58
CA ASP A 120 -7.39 11.94 0.68
C ASP A 120 -8.69 11.22 0.29
N THR A 121 -9.64 11.96 -0.26
CA THR A 121 -10.95 11.45 -0.63
C THR A 121 -11.37 11.93 -2.01
N VAL A 122 -12.20 11.14 -2.68
CA VAL A 122 -12.83 11.55 -3.92
C VAL A 122 -14.35 11.33 -3.84
N ARG A 123 -15.10 12.28 -4.39
CA ARG A 123 -16.55 12.20 -4.45
C ARG A 123 -16.99 11.21 -5.52
N ILE A 124 -17.98 10.39 -5.16
CA ILE A 124 -18.69 9.49 -6.06
C ILE A 124 -20.17 9.84 -6.11
N SER A 125 -20.84 9.40 -7.15
CA SER A 125 -22.26 9.68 -7.42
C SER A 125 -23.03 8.40 -7.75
N HIS A 126 -24.34 8.50 -7.83
CA HIS A 126 -25.22 7.41 -8.29
C HIS A 126 -25.01 6.99 -9.75
N ARG A 127 -24.23 7.77 -10.52
CA ARG A 127 -23.88 7.47 -11.92
C ARG A 127 -22.64 6.60 -12.04
N ASP A 128 -21.84 6.53 -10.98
CA ASP A 128 -20.62 5.75 -10.96
C ASP A 128 -20.95 4.27 -10.75
N ALA A 129 -20.51 3.43 -11.67
CA ALA A 129 -20.54 1.98 -11.50
C ALA A 129 -19.37 1.54 -10.58
N LEU A 130 -19.39 0.29 -10.14
CA LEU A 130 -18.31 -0.26 -9.29
C LEU A 130 -16.93 -0.08 -9.92
N ASN A 131 -16.81 -0.28 -11.23
CA ASN A 131 -15.54 -0.12 -11.94
C ASN A 131 -15.05 1.34 -11.91
N ASP A 132 -15.96 2.32 -11.95
CA ASP A 132 -15.59 3.73 -11.83
C ASP A 132 -15.05 4.06 -10.44
N LEU A 133 -15.62 3.44 -9.38
CA LEU A 133 -15.11 3.57 -8.02
C LEU A 133 -13.68 3.01 -7.90
N ILE A 134 -13.43 1.85 -8.51
CA ILE A 134 -12.11 1.21 -8.51
C ILE A 134 -11.09 2.12 -9.21
N ILE A 135 -11.38 2.62 -10.40
CA ILE A 135 -10.49 3.51 -11.16
C ILE A 135 -10.19 4.78 -10.36
N LYS A 136 -11.23 5.47 -9.85
CA LYS A 136 -11.07 6.68 -9.03
C LYS A 136 -10.25 6.41 -7.77
N GLY A 137 -10.46 5.26 -7.15
CA GLY A 137 -9.72 4.84 -5.96
C GLY A 137 -8.25 4.58 -6.26
N GLU A 138 -7.94 3.86 -7.34
CA GLU A 138 -6.56 3.61 -7.78
C GLU A 138 -5.80 4.89 -8.12
N ASP A 139 -6.46 5.86 -8.74
CA ASP A 139 -5.88 7.17 -9.01
C ASP A 139 -5.57 7.93 -7.70
N LEU A 140 -6.49 7.85 -6.74
CA LEU A 140 -6.31 8.46 -5.43
C LEU A 140 -5.17 7.79 -4.64
N GLU A 141 -5.10 6.44 -4.64
CA GLU A 141 -4.02 5.69 -4.01
C GLU A 141 -2.63 6.14 -4.51
N ARG A 142 -2.48 6.35 -5.83
CA ARG A 142 -1.22 6.84 -6.43
C ARG A 142 -0.83 8.21 -5.87
N VAL A 143 -1.78 9.13 -5.77
CA VAL A 143 -1.54 10.49 -5.27
C VAL A 143 -1.17 10.46 -3.79
N VAL A 144 -1.95 9.75 -2.97
CA VAL A 144 -1.74 9.64 -1.51
C VAL A 144 -0.40 8.98 -1.21
N LEU A 145 -0.09 7.86 -1.88
CA LEU A 145 1.20 7.18 -1.69
C LEU A 145 2.37 8.08 -2.12
N SER A 146 2.26 8.75 -3.27
CA SER A 146 3.36 9.59 -3.76
C SER A 146 3.65 10.78 -2.84
N ARG A 147 2.62 11.38 -2.21
CA ARG A 147 2.78 12.43 -1.20
C ARG A 147 3.49 11.91 0.04
N ALA A 148 3.03 10.78 0.58
CA ALA A 148 3.62 10.15 1.77
C ALA A 148 5.10 9.79 1.56
N VAL A 149 5.43 9.17 0.42
CA VAL A 149 6.82 8.82 0.07
C VAL A 149 7.69 10.06 -0.07
N ARG A 150 7.19 11.11 -0.74
CA ARG A 150 7.93 12.36 -0.88
C ARG A 150 8.24 12.99 0.47
N TRP A 151 7.27 13.12 1.38
CA TRP A 151 7.50 13.67 2.71
C TRP A 151 8.49 12.83 3.54
N TYR A 152 8.45 11.50 3.38
CA TYR A 152 9.44 10.62 4.00
C TYR A 152 10.85 10.93 3.48
N LEU A 153 11.04 11.00 2.16
CA LEU A 153 12.33 11.28 1.53
C LEU A 153 12.85 12.69 1.88
N GLU A 154 11.95 13.66 2.02
CA GLU A 154 12.26 15.03 2.43
C GLU A 154 12.44 15.17 3.95
N ARG A 155 12.29 14.07 4.72
CA ARG A 155 12.39 14.03 6.20
C ARG A 155 11.42 14.98 6.90
N LYS A 156 10.22 15.14 6.35
CA LYS A 156 9.17 16.05 6.84
C LYS A 156 8.17 15.39 7.78
N ILE A 157 8.35 14.11 8.14
CA ILE A 157 7.42 13.36 8.97
C ILE A 157 7.99 13.18 10.37
N LEU A 158 7.32 13.70 11.37
CA LEU A 158 7.55 13.39 12.78
C LEU A 158 6.47 12.42 13.26
N VAL A 159 6.88 11.30 13.84
CA VAL A 159 5.96 10.36 14.50
C VAL A 159 5.88 10.68 15.99
N TYR A 160 4.67 10.83 16.50
CA TYR A 160 4.40 11.11 17.90
C TYR A 160 3.12 10.40 18.38
N ASN A 161 3.23 9.54 19.37
CA ASN A 161 2.09 8.83 19.99
C ASN A 161 1.11 8.23 18.94
N ASN A 162 1.57 7.41 18.06
CA ASN A 162 0.79 6.80 16.98
C ASN A 162 0.10 7.80 16.02
N LYS A 163 0.66 8.99 15.89
CA LYS A 163 0.23 10.03 14.95
C LYS A 163 1.43 10.57 14.21
N THR A 164 1.20 11.26 13.09
CA THR A 164 2.25 11.99 12.39
C THR A 164 2.00 13.49 12.43
N VAL A 165 3.09 14.25 12.39
CA VAL A 165 3.10 15.68 12.08
C VAL A 165 3.90 15.85 10.81
N ILE A 166 3.31 16.52 9.82
CA ILE A 166 3.95 16.82 8.54
C ILE A 166 4.41 18.26 8.55
N PHE A 167 5.68 18.49 8.23
CA PHE A 167 6.28 19.82 8.09
C PHE A 167 6.36 20.17 6.61
N ASP A 168 5.33 20.81 6.08
CA ASP A 168 5.16 21.24 4.68
C ASP A 168 5.59 22.70 4.44
#